data_bcdfa0b25ae4fc80e6f56e72fdcabe00
#
_entry.id   bcdfa0b25ae4fc80e6f56e72fdcabe00
#
_cell.length_a   1.000
_cell.length_b   1.000
_cell.length_c   1.000
_cell.angle_alpha   90.00
_cell.angle_beta   90.00
_cell.angle_gamma   90.00
#
_symmetry.space_group_name_H-M   'P 1'
#
loop_
_entity.id
_entity.type
_entity.pdbx_description
1 polymer ?
#
loop_
_entity_poly.entity_id
_entity_poly.type
_entity_poly.pdbx_seq_one_letter_code
_entity_poly.pdbx_strand_id
1 'polypeptide(L)'
;MDKKQYKEFYQRAIKNISQDYYYPYALFKKHLREFRDFKKNKVLKLEIHSELVEMCELHSLKWGLFSFSINKENLIFKSFMTIIANNILAVLNLLMAGLEYQALVVLRNLYEVSHTFLTIIIDETKKIEYMESAAKNNEYHVWKKHFTHRKLVETLSAYEKKISPDGDLDFLNTWRSSIYSKYSGIAHNDLFNVVSYSFAIPETANEEVLESSIWGG
;
A
#
# COMPACT_ATOMS: atom_id res chain seq x y z
N MET A 1 22.19 14.18 20.81
CA MET A 1 22.09 15.53 20.19
C MET A 1 20.96 16.24 20.88
N ASP A 2 21.25 17.40 21.49
CA ASP A 2 20.23 18.19 22.15
C ASP A 2 19.34 18.93 21.13
N LYS A 3 18.22 19.52 21.60
CA LYS A 3 17.25 20.21 20.74
C LYS A 3 17.85 21.40 19.97
N LYS A 4 18.87 22.06 20.55
CA LYS A 4 19.55 23.21 19.93
C LYS A 4 20.48 22.73 18.81
N GLN A 5 21.28 21.71 19.04
CA GLN A 5 22.15 21.07 18.06
C GLN A 5 21.36 20.52 16.87
N TYR A 6 20.20 19.86 17.13
CA TYR A 6 19.30 19.42 16.06
C TYR A 6 18.77 20.56 15.21
N LYS A 7 18.37 21.67 15.83
CA LYS A 7 17.87 22.85 15.11
C LYS A 7 18.95 23.48 14.22
N GLU A 8 20.18 23.59 14.74
CA GLU A 8 21.31 24.12 13.98
C GLU A 8 21.70 23.21 12.82
N PHE A 9 21.75 21.88 13.05
CA PHE A 9 21.98 20.90 12.01
C PHE A 9 20.92 20.99 10.91
N TYR A 10 19.66 21.03 11.29
CA TYR A 10 18.54 21.13 10.35
C TYR A 10 18.58 22.41 9.51
N GLN A 11 18.90 23.54 10.12
CA GLN A 11 19.05 24.81 9.41
C GLN A 11 20.22 24.79 8.41
N ARG A 12 21.34 24.18 8.76
CA ARG A 12 22.47 24.00 7.84
C ARG A 12 22.10 23.09 6.67
N ALA A 13 21.44 21.97 6.94
CA ALA A 13 20.99 21.07 5.89
C ALA A 13 20.08 21.76 4.87
N ILE A 14 19.09 22.53 5.34
CA ILE A 14 18.20 23.32 4.48
C ILE A 14 18.98 24.33 3.63
N LYS A 15 19.95 25.02 4.24
CA LYS A 15 20.78 26.03 3.54
C LYS A 15 21.64 25.36 2.46
N ASN A 16 22.25 24.21 2.75
CA ASN A 16 23.07 23.47 1.82
C ASN A 16 22.23 22.97 0.63
N ILE A 17 21.07 22.37 0.88
CA ILE A 17 20.15 21.94 -0.19
C ILE A 17 19.78 23.11 -1.09
N SER A 18 19.48 24.29 -0.53
CA SER A 18 19.17 25.49 -1.30
C SER A 18 20.35 25.95 -2.17
N GLN A 19 21.58 25.85 -1.67
CA GLN A 19 22.78 26.20 -2.41
C GLN A 19 23.15 25.19 -3.49
N ASP A 20 23.14 23.91 -3.16
CA ASP A 20 23.54 22.81 -4.05
C ASP A 20 22.62 22.69 -5.27
N TYR A 21 21.34 23.01 -5.12
CA TYR A 21 20.36 22.94 -6.20
C TYR A 21 20.00 24.32 -6.79
N TYR A 22 20.74 25.37 -6.46
CA TYR A 22 20.47 26.74 -6.92
C TYR A 22 19.04 27.21 -6.67
N TYR A 23 18.40 26.65 -5.63
CA TYR A 23 17.00 26.90 -5.32
C TYR A 23 16.89 28.05 -4.31
N PRO A 24 16.13 29.12 -4.59
CA PRO A 24 16.05 30.26 -3.68
C PRO A 24 15.58 29.86 -2.28
N TYR A 25 16.39 30.15 -1.27
CA TYR A 25 16.12 29.78 0.12
C TYR A 25 14.77 30.27 0.65
N ALA A 26 14.33 31.46 0.22
CA ALA A 26 13.03 32.00 0.57
C ALA A 26 11.89 31.17 0.00
N LEU A 27 12.04 30.68 -1.24
CA LEU A 27 11.08 29.83 -1.93
C LEU A 27 11.03 28.44 -1.30
N PHE A 28 12.20 27.86 -0.96
CA PHE A 28 12.27 26.61 -0.21
C PHE A 28 11.53 26.68 1.13
N LYS A 29 11.72 27.77 1.89
CA LYS A 29 10.97 27.99 3.14
C LYS A 29 9.48 28.17 2.93
N LYS A 30 9.07 28.79 1.81
CA LYS A 30 7.65 28.91 1.44
C LYS A 30 7.05 27.52 1.22
N HIS A 31 7.65 26.71 0.36
CA HIS A 31 7.17 25.35 0.09
C HIS A 31 7.19 24.42 1.32
N LEU A 32 8.19 24.57 2.20
CA LEU A 32 8.20 23.80 3.45
C LEU A 32 7.04 24.17 4.38
N ARG A 33 6.59 25.42 4.38
CA ARG A 33 5.39 25.85 5.11
C ARG A 33 4.13 25.31 4.46
N GLU A 34 4.01 25.47 3.14
CA GLU A 34 2.89 24.93 2.36
C GLU A 34 2.72 23.42 2.58
N PHE A 35 3.81 22.66 2.59
CA PHE A 35 3.78 21.24 2.91
C PHE A 35 3.24 20.96 4.32
N ARG A 36 3.68 21.71 5.31
CA ARG A 36 3.20 21.54 6.69
C ARG A 36 1.71 21.87 6.82
N ASP A 37 1.28 22.92 6.15
CA ASP A 37 -0.12 23.35 6.14
C ASP A 37 -0.99 22.36 5.37
N PHE A 38 -0.52 21.87 4.22
CA PHE A 38 -1.17 20.81 3.46
C PHE A 38 -1.35 19.54 4.29
N LYS A 39 -0.27 19.06 4.93
CA LYS A 39 -0.34 17.88 5.80
C LYS A 39 -1.36 18.05 6.91
N LYS A 40 -1.38 19.21 7.57
CA LYS A 40 -2.34 19.53 8.61
C LYS A 40 -3.78 19.56 8.10
N ASN A 41 -4.00 20.23 6.98
CA ASN A 41 -5.33 20.35 6.39
C ASN A 41 -5.86 19.02 5.83
N LYS A 42 -4.98 18.17 5.28
CA LYS A 42 -5.37 16.85 4.76
C LYS A 42 -5.77 15.91 5.91
N VAL A 43 -5.06 15.95 7.02
CA VAL A 43 -5.45 15.21 8.24
C VAL A 43 -6.83 15.66 8.73
N LEU A 44 -7.11 16.97 8.72
CA LEU A 44 -8.43 17.49 9.09
C LEU A 44 -9.55 17.07 8.10
N LYS A 45 -9.25 17.02 6.80
CA LYS A 45 -10.21 16.52 5.79
C LYS A 45 -10.53 15.02 5.95
N LEU A 46 -9.60 14.22 6.49
CA LEU A 46 -9.81 12.81 6.80
C LEU A 46 -10.75 12.59 8.00
N GLU A 47 -11.02 13.60 8.80
CA GLU A 47 -12.06 13.52 9.85
C GLU A 47 -13.47 13.22 9.26
N ILE A 48 -13.70 13.61 7.99
CA ILE A 48 -14.94 13.29 7.27
C ILE A 48 -15.10 11.79 7.01
N HIS A 49 -14.00 11.04 7.07
CA HIS A 49 -13.95 9.58 6.88
C HIS A 49 -13.47 8.84 8.12
N SER A 50 -13.72 9.39 9.32
CA SER A 50 -13.31 8.78 10.59
C SER A 50 -13.73 7.31 10.71
N GLU A 51 -14.93 6.97 10.25
CA GLU A 51 -15.45 5.61 10.26
C GLU A 51 -14.60 4.63 9.41
N LEU A 52 -14.12 5.07 8.24
CA LEU A 52 -13.22 4.25 7.40
C LEU A 52 -11.85 4.07 8.08
N VAL A 53 -11.34 5.11 8.72
CA VAL A 53 -10.08 5.04 9.49
C VAL A 53 -10.25 4.04 10.63
N GLU A 54 -11.30 4.17 11.43
CA GLU A 54 -11.61 3.25 12.53
C GLU A 54 -11.79 1.81 12.05
N MET A 55 -12.46 1.60 10.92
CA MET A 55 -12.58 0.26 10.31
C MET A 55 -11.22 -0.32 9.93
N CYS A 56 -10.33 0.45 9.31
CA CYS A 56 -8.99 0.01 8.96
C CYS A 56 -8.17 -0.35 10.21
N GLU A 57 -8.24 0.48 11.25
CA GLU A 57 -7.58 0.23 12.54
C GLU A 57 -8.11 -1.06 13.19
N LEU A 58 -9.43 -1.23 13.24
CA LEU A 58 -10.06 -2.44 13.79
C LEU A 58 -9.69 -3.70 13.00
N HIS A 59 -9.65 -3.62 11.66
CA HIS A 59 -9.22 -4.75 10.84
C HIS A 59 -7.74 -5.07 11.06
N SER A 60 -6.87 -4.07 11.13
CA SER A 60 -5.47 -4.28 11.47
C SER A 60 -5.30 -4.94 12.83
N LEU A 61 -5.98 -4.40 13.86
CA LEU A 61 -5.97 -4.97 15.21
C LEU A 61 -6.48 -6.42 15.22
N LYS A 62 -7.58 -6.71 14.52
CA LYS A 62 -8.13 -8.06 14.39
C LYS A 62 -7.11 -9.04 13.82
N TRP A 63 -6.46 -8.70 12.72
CA TRP A 63 -5.42 -9.55 12.12
C TRP A 63 -4.20 -9.70 13.03
N GLY A 64 -3.79 -8.63 13.71
CA GLY A 64 -2.74 -8.66 14.72
C GLY A 64 -3.08 -9.62 15.86
N LEU A 65 -4.27 -9.52 16.45
CA LEU A 65 -4.73 -10.41 17.53
C LEU A 65 -4.81 -11.88 17.08
N PHE A 66 -5.31 -12.13 15.88
CA PHE A 66 -5.31 -13.49 15.35
C PHE A 66 -3.90 -14.05 15.21
N SER A 67 -2.93 -13.23 14.81
CA SER A 67 -1.54 -13.68 14.73
C SER A 67 -0.98 -14.13 16.08
N PHE A 68 -1.40 -13.50 17.18
CA PHE A 68 -0.99 -13.91 18.53
C PHE A 68 -1.65 -15.20 19.00
N SER A 69 -2.87 -15.49 18.54
CA SER A 69 -3.60 -16.70 18.92
C SER A 69 -3.11 -17.99 18.21
N ILE A 70 -2.29 -17.83 17.17
CA ILE A 70 -1.77 -18.96 16.39
C ILE A 70 -0.58 -19.61 17.10
N ASN A 71 -0.61 -20.93 17.20
CA ASN A 71 0.48 -21.72 17.77
C ASN A 71 1.79 -21.52 17.00
N LYS A 72 2.92 -21.66 17.72
CA LYS A 72 4.28 -21.51 17.16
C LYS A 72 4.57 -22.46 16.00
N GLU A 73 3.88 -23.58 15.93
CA GLU A 73 4.00 -24.56 14.84
C GLU A 73 3.45 -24.04 13.50
N ASN A 74 2.57 -23.06 13.54
CA ASN A 74 1.95 -22.44 12.36
C ASN A 74 2.52 -21.04 12.07
N LEU A 75 3.85 -20.88 12.17
CA LEU A 75 4.55 -19.62 11.96
C LEU A 75 4.22 -18.92 10.65
N ILE A 76 3.97 -19.69 9.59
CA ILE A 76 3.61 -19.12 8.28
C ILE A 76 2.29 -18.33 8.35
N PHE A 77 1.25 -18.88 8.97
CA PHE A 77 -0.03 -18.18 9.11
C PHE A 77 0.12 -16.93 9.98
N LYS A 78 0.87 -17.07 11.07
CA LYS A 78 1.20 -15.93 11.93
C LYS A 78 1.90 -14.81 11.15
N SER A 79 2.87 -15.16 10.31
CA SER A 79 3.62 -14.19 9.49
C SER A 79 2.70 -13.47 8.49
N PHE A 80 1.87 -14.22 7.76
CA PHE A 80 0.91 -13.61 6.81
C PHE A 80 -0.06 -12.66 7.52
N MET A 81 -0.65 -13.07 8.64
CA MET A 81 -1.58 -12.22 9.40
C MET A 81 -0.91 -10.95 9.90
N THR A 82 0.35 -11.06 10.38
CA THR A 82 1.13 -9.89 10.81
C THR A 82 1.43 -8.95 9.65
N ILE A 83 1.80 -9.48 8.49
CA ILE A 83 2.07 -8.67 7.28
C ILE A 83 0.79 -7.97 6.83
N ILE A 84 -0.35 -8.66 6.81
CA ILE A 84 -1.65 -8.07 6.46
C ILE A 84 -1.99 -6.94 7.42
N ALA A 85 -1.88 -7.14 8.74
CA ALA A 85 -2.13 -6.12 9.74
C ALA A 85 -1.25 -4.87 9.52
N ASN A 86 0.04 -5.09 9.33
CA ASN A 86 1.01 -4.01 9.12
C ASN A 86 0.77 -3.25 7.81
N ASN A 87 0.41 -3.94 6.72
CA ASN A 87 0.11 -3.30 5.44
C ASN A 87 -1.16 -2.44 5.52
N ILE A 88 -2.20 -2.87 6.24
CA ILE A 88 -3.40 -2.05 6.47
C ILE A 88 -3.02 -0.74 7.18
N LEU A 89 -2.23 -0.81 8.26
CA LEU A 89 -1.76 0.39 8.96
C LEU A 89 -0.83 1.25 8.10
N ALA A 90 0.04 0.63 7.29
CA ALA A 90 0.93 1.36 6.41
C ALA A 90 0.15 2.15 5.35
N VAL A 91 -0.86 1.54 4.70
CA VAL A 91 -1.75 2.22 3.76
C VAL A 91 -2.43 3.41 4.43
N LEU A 92 -3.01 3.20 5.61
CA LEU A 92 -3.69 4.26 6.35
C LEU A 92 -2.74 5.42 6.68
N ASN A 93 -1.55 5.13 7.23
CA ASN A 93 -0.57 6.14 7.59
C ASN A 93 -0.04 6.91 6.37
N LEU A 94 0.15 6.24 5.24
CA LEU A 94 0.57 6.88 3.99
C LEU A 94 -0.51 7.81 3.46
N LEU A 95 -1.78 7.39 3.45
CA LEU A 95 -2.91 8.24 3.07
C LEU A 95 -3.03 9.46 3.98
N MET A 96 -2.94 9.27 5.30
CA MET A 96 -2.95 10.36 6.27
C MET A 96 -1.75 11.32 6.10
N ALA A 97 -0.64 10.82 5.57
CA ALA A 97 0.54 11.64 5.23
C ALA A 97 0.42 12.34 3.86
N GLY A 98 -0.63 12.08 3.08
CA GLY A 98 -0.78 12.59 1.71
C GLY A 98 0.10 11.87 0.67
N LEU A 99 0.52 10.65 0.97
CA LEU A 99 1.38 9.83 0.11
C LEU A 99 0.54 8.76 -0.60
N GLU A 100 -0.41 9.20 -1.43
CA GLU A 100 -1.40 8.32 -2.06
C GLU A 100 -0.79 7.30 -3.01
N TYR A 101 0.17 7.74 -3.83
CA TYR A 101 0.86 6.83 -4.73
C TYR A 101 1.54 5.68 -3.98
N GLN A 102 2.28 6.00 -2.91
CA GLN A 102 2.95 5.03 -2.06
C GLN A 102 1.95 4.13 -1.34
N ALA A 103 0.81 4.69 -0.89
CA ALA A 103 -0.28 3.92 -0.31
C ALA A 103 -0.83 2.88 -1.29
N LEU A 104 -1.01 3.23 -2.57
CA LEU A 104 -1.49 2.31 -3.60
C LEU A 104 -0.49 1.18 -3.91
N VAL A 105 0.82 1.47 -3.87
CA VAL A 105 1.87 0.42 -3.99
C VAL A 105 1.79 -0.57 -2.82
N VAL A 106 1.62 -0.08 -1.59
CA VAL A 106 1.45 -0.95 -0.41
C VAL A 106 0.12 -1.70 -0.46
N LEU A 107 -0.95 -1.07 -0.96
CA LEU A 107 -2.25 -1.71 -1.14
C LEU A 107 -2.20 -2.86 -2.15
N ARG A 108 -1.42 -2.72 -3.23
CA ARG A 108 -1.11 -3.83 -4.13
C ARG A 108 -0.43 -4.98 -3.40
N ASN A 109 0.60 -4.68 -2.60
CA ASN A 109 1.27 -5.71 -1.81
C ASN A 109 0.29 -6.41 -0.85
N LEU A 110 -0.57 -5.65 -0.15
CA LEU A 110 -1.62 -6.19 0.70
C LEU A 110 -2.55 -7.14 -0.08
N TYR A 111 -2.94 -6.76 -1.30
CA TYR A 111 -3.75 -7.59 -2.19
C TYR A 111 -3.05 -8.90 -2.51
N GLU A 112 -1.79 -8.86 -2.99
CA GLU A 112 -1.02 -10.05 -3.37
C GLU A 112 -0.78 -10.99 -2.18
N VAL A 113 -0.40 -10.43 -1.02
CA VAL A 113 -0.18 -11.19 0.23
C VAL A 113 -1.46 -11.87 0.70
N SER A 114 -2.60 -11.17 0.66
CA SER A 114 -3.89 -11.73 1.07
C SER A 114 -4.32 -12.87 0.18
N HIS A 115 -4.16 -12.76 -1.14
CA HIS A 115 -4.52 -13.83 -2.08
C HIS A 115 -3.58 -15.03 -1.98
N THR A 116 -2.27 -14.79 -1.76
CA THR A 116 -1.30 -15.86 -1.47
C THR A 116 -1.68 -16.59 -0.18
N PHE A 117 -2.01 -15.84 0.86
CA PHE A 117 -2.45 -16.42 2.14
C PHE A 117 -3.71 -17.27 2.00
N LEU A 118 -4.74 -16.78 1.31
CA LEU A 118 -5.95 -17.54 1.03
C LEU A 118 -5.64 -18.82 0.25
N THR A 119 -4.78 -18.75 -0.75
CA THR A 119 -4.37 -19.91 -1.55
C THR A 119 -3.68 -20.96 -0.69
N ILE A 120 -2.82 -20.56 0.24
CA ILE A 120 -2.14 -21.46 1.18
C ILE A 120 -3.12 -22.10 2.16
N ILE A 121 -4.19 -21.40 2.55
CA ILE A 121 -5.23 -21.95 3.43
C ILE A 121 -6.06 -23.03 2.73
N ILE A 122 -6.41 -22.82 1.47
CA ILE A 122 -7.35 -23.70 0.75
C ILE A 122 -6.68 -24.84 -0.01
N ASP A 123 -5.36 -24.78 -0.24
CA ASP A 123 -4.61 -25.76 -1.03
C ASP A 123 -3.36 -26.22 -0.26
N GLU A 124 -3.49 -27.40 0.37
CA GLU A 124 -2.44 -27.99 1.21
C GLU A 124 -1.16 -28.30 0.41
N THR A 125 -1.29 -28.70 -0.87
CA THR A 125 -0.13 -28.99 -1.72
C THR A 125 0.70 -27.74 -1.96
N LYS A 126 0.04 -26.62 -2.30
CA LYS A 126 0.72 -25.33 -2.49
C LYS A 126 1.31 -24.82 -1.20
N LYS A 127 0.65 -25.02 -0.06
CA LYS A 127 1.19 -24.69 1.26
C LYS A 127 2.50 -25.41 1.51
N ILE A 128 2.56 -26.72 1.30
CA ILE A 128 3.76 -27.52 1.52
C ILE A 128 4.90 -27.05 0.60
N GLU A 129 4.63 -26.90 -0.71
CA GLU A 129 5.64 -26.42 -1.66
C GLU A 129 6.15 -25.02 -1.29
N TYR A 130 5.27 -24.14 -0.83
CA TYR A 130 5.65 -22.79 -0.37
C TYR A 130 6.54 -22.85 0.87
N MET A 131 6.20 -23.65 1.86
CA MET A 131 6.99 -23.79 3.09
C MET A 131 8.37 -24.38 2.84
N GLU A 132 8.47 -25.33 1.93
CA GLU A 132 9.73 -25.99 1.59
C GLU A 132 10.61 -25.16 0.63
N SER A 133 10.06 -24.17 -0.01
CA SER A 133 10.75 -23.41 -1.06
C SER A 133 12.03 -22.72 -0.55
N ALA A 134 12.00 -22.15 0.64
CA ALA A 134 13.16 -21.49 1.25
C ALA A 134 14.29 -22.47 1.55
N ALA A 135 13.95 -23.65 2.10
CA ALA A 135 14.93 -24.69 2.39
C ALA A 135 15.56 -25.29 1.11
N LYS A 136 14.84 -25.25 0.00
CA LYS A 136 15.27 -25.78 -1.29
C LYS A 136 15.89 -24.71 -2.20
N ASN A 137 15.97 -23.46 -1.79
CA ASN A 137 16.42 -22.29 -2.57
C ASN A 137 15.72 -22.20 -3.95
N ASN A 138 14.41 -22.45 -3.99
CA ASN A 138 13.61 -22.43 -5.20
C ASN A 138 12.35 -21.55 -5.11
N GLU A 139 12.36 -20.54 -4.23
CA GLU A 139 11.22 -19.66 -3.93
C GLU A 139 10.65 -19.03 -5.20
N TYR A 140 11.51 -18.53 -6.08
CA TYR A 140 11.09 -17.92 -7.34
C TYR A 140 10.37 -18.93 -8.24
N HIS A 141 10.85 -20.16 -8.31
CA HIS A 141 10.22 -21.21 -9.12
C HIS A 141 8.83 -21.58 -8.58
N VAL A 142 8.72 -21.78 -7.26
CA VAL A 142 7.45 -22.05 -6.58
C VAL A 142 6.47 -20.91 -6.73
N TRP A 143 6.97 -19.65 -6.57
CA TRP A 143 6.15 -18.46 -6.81
C TRP A 143 5.63 -18.42 -8.25
N LYS A 144 6.49 -18.60 -9.24
CA LYS A 144 6.10 -18.59 -10.66
C LYS A 144 5.10 -19.70 -10.99
N LYS A 145 5.24 -20.87 -10.38
CA LYS A 145 4.37 -22.02 -10.58
C LYS A 145 2.97 -21.83 -10.00
N HIS A 146 2.84 -21.20 -8.81
CA HIS A 146 1.63 -21.23 -8.01
C HIS A 146 1.07 -19.87 -7.60
N PHE A 147 1.90 -18.82 -7.48
CA PHE A 147 1.56 -17.58 -6.80
C PHE A 147 1.61 -16.33 -7.69
N THR A 148 1.75 -16.51 -9.01
CA THR A 148 1.48 -15.39 -9.94
C THR A 148 0.01 -15.01 -9.86
N HIS A 149 -0.31 -13.74 -10.11
CA HIS A 149 -1.70 -13.26 -10.05
C HIS A 149 -2.69 -14.18 -10.77
N ARG A 150 -2.36 -14.57 -12.00
CA ARG A 150 -3.20 -15.49 -12.78
C ARG A 150 -3.47 -16.81 -12.04
N LYS A 151 -2.42 -17.41 -11.45
CA LYS A 151 -2.55 -18.69 -10.72
C LYS A 151 -3.33 -18.55 -9.42
N LEU A 152 -3.18 -17.43 -8.73
CA LEU A 152 -3.97 -17.11 -7.56
C LEU A 152 -5.46 -16.99 -7.91
N VAL A 153 -5.79 -16.24 -8.96
CA VAL A 153 -7.17 -16.08 -9.43
C VAL A 153 -7.77 -17.41 -9.87
N GLU A 154 -7.05 -18.22 -10.68
CA GLU A 154 -7.49 -19.55 -11.09
C GLU A 154 -7.83 -20.45 -9.88
N THR A 155 -6.96 -20.44 -8.85
CA THR A 155 -7.13 -21.29 -7.66
C THR A 155 -8.31 -20.82 -6.82
N LEU A 156 -8.41 -19.53 -6.55
CA LEU A 156 -9.48 -18.96 -5.74
C LEU A 156 -10.83 -19.12 -6.42
N SER A 157 -10.92 -18.84 -7.72
CA SER A 157 -12.17 -19.03 -8.49
C SER A 157 -12.62 -20.49 -8.55
N ALA A 158 -11.70 -21.44 -8.66
CA ALA A 158 -12.04 -22.85 -8.60
C ALA A 158 -12.59 -23.26 -7.22
N TYR A 159 -12.03 -22.73 -6.14
CA TYR A 159 -12.51 -22.97 -4.79
C TYR A 159 -13.89 -22.31 -4.57
N GLU A 160 -14.07 -21.07 -5.01
CA GLU A 160 -15.33 -20.32 -4.91
C GLU A 160 -16.48 -21.06 -5.61
N LYS A 161 -16.25 -21.58 -6.81
CA LYS A 161 -17.22 -22.40 -7.52
C LYS A 161 -17.59 -23.69 -6.78
N LYS A 162 -16.63 -24.25 -6.03
CA LYS A 162 -16.88 -25.45 -5.22
C LYS A 162 -17.78 -25.17 -4.01
N ILE A 163 -17.61 -24.00 -3.38
CA ILE A 163 -18.39 -23.63 -2.17
C ILE A 163 -19.68 -22.89 -2.50
N SER A 164 -19.76 -22.25 -3.66
CA SER A 164 -20.95 -21.57 -4.17
C SER A 164 -21.19 -21.93 -5.63
N PRO A 165 -21.79 -23.12 -5.89
CA PRO A 165 -22.05 -23.58 -7.25
C PRO A 165 -23.02 -22.69 -8.03
N ASP A 166 -23.91 -21.98 -7.33
CA ASP A 166 -24.95 -21.12 -7.90
C ASP A 166 -24.39 -19.79 -8.46
N GLY A 167 -23.08 -19.55 -8.36
CA GLY A 167 -22.41 -18.40 -8.97
C GLY A 167 -22.47 -17.11 -8.16
N ASP A 168 -22.96 -17.11 -6.93
CA ASP A 168 -23.06 -15.91 -6.08
C ASP A 168 -21.70 -15.22 -5.84
N LEU A 169 -20.59 -15.94 -6.03
CA LEU A 169 -19.24 -15.43 -5.84
C LEU A 169 -18.51 -15.07 -7.17
N ASP A 170 -19.17 -15.22 -8.33
CA ASP A 170 -18.53 -14.98 -9.64
C ASP A 170 -18.06 -13.52 -9.81
N PHE A 171 -18.74 -12.57 -9.16
CA PHE A 171 -18.34 -11.17 -9.16
C PHE A 171 -16.93 -10.95 -8.59
N LEU A 172 -16.46 -11.79 -7.65
CA LEU A 172 -15.13 -11.68 -7.04
C LEU A 172 -14.02 -11.84 -8.06
N ASN A 173 -14.22 -12.67 -9.09
CA ASN A 173 -13.23 -12.86 -10.15
C ASN A 173 -13.05 -11.58 -10.99
N THR A 174 -14.16 -10.96 -11.39
CA THR A 174 -14.15 -9.69 -12.13
C THR A 174 -13.53 -8.58 -11.27
N TRP A 175 -13.93 -8.50 -10.01
CA TRP A 175 -13.41 -7.53 -9.05
C TRP A 175 -11.90 -7.67 -8.85
N ARG A 176 -11.39 -8.90 -8.63
CA ARG A 176 -9.95 -9.19 -8.49
C ARG A 176 -9.15 -8.74 -9.71
N SER A 177 -9.63 -9.09 -10.90
CA SER A 177 -8.95 -8.74 -12.14
C SER A 177 -8.89 -7.23 -12.37
N SER A 178 -9.98 -6.53 -12.10
CA SER A 178 -10.07 -5.06 -12.21
C SER A 178 -9.11 -4.36 -11.24
N ILE A 179 -9.13 -4.75 -9.97
CA ILE A 179 -8.26 -4.15 -8.94
C ILE A 179 -6.79 -4.42 -9.24
N TYR A 180 -6.44 -5.66 -9.60
CA TYR A 180 -5.06 -5.98 -9.92
C TYR A 180 -4.55 -5.21 -11.12
N SER A 181 -5.34 -5.08 -12.18
CA SER A 181 -4.96 -4.30 -13.37
C SER A 181 -4.64 -2.85 -12.99
N LYS A 182 -5.52 -2.22 -12.19
CA LYS A 182 -5.32 -0.86 -11.71
C LYS A 182 -4.04 -0.71 -10.89
N TYR A 183 -3.83 -1.56 -9.89
CA TYR A 183 -2.66 -1.46 -9.02
C TYR A 183 -1.36 -1.90 -9.70
N SER A 184 -1.45 -2.79 -10.70
CA SER A 184 -0.30 -3.18 -11.52
C SER A 184 0.25 -2.02 -12.32
N GLY A 185 -0.63 -1.24 -12.98
CA GLY A 185 -0.24 -0.03 -13.69
C GLY A 185 0.50 0.97 -12.79
N ILE A 186 -0.04 1.21 -11.58
CA ILE A 186 0.57 2.09 -10.59
C ILE A 186 1.97 1.58 -10.19
N ALA A 187 2.09 0.31 -9.84
CA ALA A 187 3.37 -0.25 -9.37
C ALA A 187 4.44 -0.36 -10.47
N HIS A 188 4.04 -0.38 -11.74
CA HIS A 188 4.94 -0.38 -12.88
C HIS A 188 5.22 1.01 -13.44
N ASN A 189 4.77 2.06 -12.74
CA ASN A 189 5.00 3.47 -13.11
C ASN A 189 4.55 3.76 -14.55
N ASP A 190 3.36 3.27 -14.95
CA ASP A 190 2.84 3.64 -16.25
C ASP A 190 2.63 5.18 -16.35
N LEU A 191 2.76 5.71 -17.56
CA LEU A 191 2.78 7.16 -17.79
C LEU A 191 1.52 7.84 -17.23
N PHE A 192 0.36 7.22 -17.38
CA PHE A 192 -0.91 7.79 -16.92
C PHE A 192 -0.92 7.95 -15.40
N ASN A 193 -0.51 6.90 -14.66
CA ASN A 193 -0.46 6.95 -13.21
C ASN A 193 0.62 7.92 -12.71
N VAL A 194 1.81 7.92 -13.34
CA VAL A 194 2.87 8.88 -13.00
C VAL A 194 2.37 10.31 -13.15
N VAL A 195 1.72 10.65 -14.26
CA VAL A 195 1.17 11.98 -14.50
C VAL A 195 0.04 12.30 -13.52
N SER A 196 -0.93 11.41 -13.37
CA SER A 196 -2.11 11.65 -12.51
C SER A 196 -1.76 11.88 -11.03
N TYR A 197 -0.71 11.22 -10.53
CA TYR A 197 -0.26 11.40 -9.13
C TYR A 197 0.85 12.45 -8.96
N SER A 198 1.32 13.04 -10.06
CA SER A 198 2.32 14.12 -10.01
C SER A 198 1.70 15.51 -10.17
N PHE A 199 0.46 15.58 -10.62
CA PHE A 199 -0.22 16.85 -10.86
C PHE A 199 -1.53 16.93 -10.09
N ALA A 200 -1.72 18.00 -9.35
CA ALA A 200 -3.01 18.34 -8.75
C ALA A 200 -3.87 19.05 -9.80
N ILE A 201 -5.15 18.68 -9.85
CA ILE A 201 -6.14 19.43 -10.62
C ILE A 201 -6.75 20.44 -9.64
N PRO A 202 -6.64 21.76 -9.91
CA PRO A 202 -7.23 22.77 -9.04
C PRO A 202 -8.76 22.62 -8.99
N GLU A 203 -9.34 22.67 -7.79
CA GLU A 203 -10.81 22.58 -7.60
C GLU A 203 -11.61 23.75 -8.28
N THR A 204 -10.91 24.79 -8.72
CA THR A 204 -11.51 26.01 -9.31
C THR A 204 -11.27 26.15 -10.81
N ALA A 205 -11.04 25.05 -11.52
CA ALA A 205 -10.61 25.14 -12.91
C ALA A 205 -11.74 25.49 -13.88
N ASN A 206 -11.83 26.78 -14.21
CA ASN A 206 -12.25 27.21 -15.55
C ASN A 206 -11.07 27.21 -16.55
N GLU A 207 -9.87 26.89 -16.11
CA GLU A 207 -8.66 26.77 -16.91
C GLU A 207 -7.97 25.45 -16.52
N GLU A 208 -7.62 24.64 -17.51
CA GLU A 208 -6.85 23.39 -17.34
C GLU A 208 -5.38 23.72 -16.99
N VAL A 209 -5.15 24.23 -15.80
CA VAL A 209 -3.81 24.44 -15.28
C VAL A 209 -3.43 23.21 -14.48
N LEU A 210 -2.60 22.36 -15.08
CA LEU A 210 -1.96 21.26 -14.37
C LEU A 210 -0.80 21.83 -13.54
N GLU A 211 -0.98 21.95 -12.25
CA GLU A 211 0.09 22.30 -11.34
C GLU A 211 0.79 21.04 -10.84
N SER A 212 2.12 21.02 -10.93
CA SER A 212 2.90 19.91 -10.39
C SER A 212 2.76 19.85 -8.86
N SER A 213 2.27 18.75 -8.35
CA SER A 213 2.17 18.49 -6.92
C SER A 213 3.35 17.66 -6.45
N ILE A 214 4.25 18.28 -5.69
CA ILE A 214 5.37 17.58 -5.04
C ILE A 214 4.85 16.64 -3.92
N TRP A 215 3.60 16.84 -3.49
CA TRP A 215 3.06 16.26 -2.26
C TRP A 215 1.89 15.28 -2.46
N GLY A 216 1.62 14.90 -3.69
CA GLY A 216 0.47 14.08 -4.08
C GLY A 216 -0.71 14.92 -4.58
N GLY A 217 -1.43 14.42 -5.54
CA GLY A 217 -2.64 15.03 -6.09
C GLY A 217 -3.89 14.69 -5.27
#